data_f505ea586c4c2b2140b651d0f9a1832f
#
_entry.id   f505ea586c4c2b2140b651d0f9a1832f
#
_cell.length_a   1.000
_cell.length_b   1.000
_cell.length_c   1.000
_cell.angle_alpha   90.00
_cell.angle_beta   90.00
_cell.angle_gamma   90.00
#
_symmetry.space_group_name_H-M   'P 1'
#
loop_
_entity.id
_entity.type
_entity.pdbx_description
1 polymer ?
#
loop_
_entity_poly.entity_id
_entity_poly.type
_entity_poly.pdbx_seq_one_letter_code
_entity_poly.pdbx_strand_id
1 'polypeptide(L)'
;NCDAVICTHNHLDHLDPDTVKDINSCQFFITTNEGKIELQKFGKTNVKALNIGESIIVGDIEIAAVFADHTVEAFGLIIKAENKTLYFSGDTLYNEKLFDIAKYKPDITFICINGRLGNMNVNEALITAKRIGAKINIPNHYDMFASNSENPYLFSENIYGGSVLE
;
A
#
# COMPACT_ATOMS: atom_id res chain seq x y z
N ASN A 1 20.72 1.15 3.45
CA ASN A 1 20.46 -0.16 4.07
C ASN A 1 19.02 -0.16 4.58
N CYS A 2 18.28 -1.21 4.32
CA CYS A 2 16.95 -1.45 4.86
C CYS A 2 16.82 -2.94 5.24
N ASP A 3 15.93 -3.23 6.18
CA ASP A 3 15.69 -4.61 6.63
C ASP A 3 14.77 -5.36 5.66
N ALA A 4 13.78 -4.67 5.11
CA ALA A 4 12.90 -5.21 4.09
C ALA A 4 12.48 -4.15 3.08
N VAL A 5 12.20 -4.57 1.85
CA VAL A 5 11.53 -3.78 0.81
C VAL A 5 10.19 -4.45 0.50
N ILE A 6 9.11 -3.68 0.49
CA ILE A 6 7.77 -4.20 0.23
C ILE A 6 7.28 -3.62 -1.09
N CYS A 7 6.90 -4.51 -2.03
CA CYS A 7 6.25 -4.15 -3.28
C CYS A 7 4.84 -4.75 -3.27
N THR A 8 3.82 -3.92 -3.21
CA THR A 8 2.42 -4.37 -3.10
C THR A 8 1.92 -5.13 -4.33
N HIS A 9 2.52 -4.87 -5.50
CA HIS A 9 2.25 -5.52 -6.78
C HIS A 9 3.36 -5.21 -7.80
N ASN A 10 3.27 -5.74 -9.01
CA ASN A 10 4.32 -5.73 -10.00
C ASN A 10 4.23 -4.63 -11.07
N HIS A 11 3.40 -3.60 -10.91
CA HIS A 11 3.46 -2.44 -11.79
C HIS A 11 4.77 -1.65 -11.60
N LEU A 12 5.20 -0.95 -12.67
CA LEU A 12 6.52 -0.29 -12.72
C LEU A 12 6.73 0.78 -11.64
N ASP A 13 5.68 1.45 -11.22
CA ASP A 13 5.72 2.48 -10.18
C ASP A 13 5.75 1.90 -8.75
N HIS A 14 5.57 0.59 -8.60
CA HIS A 14 5.64 -0.14 -7.32
C HIS A 14 6.76 -1.17 -7.27
N LEU A 15 7.18 -1.70 -8.42
CA LEU A 15 8.29 -2.64 -8.55
C LEU A 15 9.14 -2.20 -9.75
N ASP A 16 9.87 -1.10 -9.61
CA ASP A 16 10.76 -0.58 -10.64
C ASP A 16 12.03 -1.43 -10.76
N PRO A 17 12.30 -2.02 -11.94
CA PRO A 17 13.45 -2.89 -12.16
C PRO A 17 14.79 -2.23 -11.88
N ASP A 18 14.92 -0.95 -12.20
CA ASP A 18 16.20 -0.24 -12.08
C ASP A 18 16.47 0.07 -10.60
N THR A 19 15.49 0.58 -9.88
CA THR A 19 15.59 0.75 -8.42
C THR A 19 15.88 -0.57 -7.71
N VAL A 20 15.16 -1.64 -8.07
CA VAL A 20 15.33 -2.96 -7.44
C VAL A 20 16.74 -3.50 -7.67
N LYS A 21 17.32 -3.37 -8.87
CA LYS A 21 18.69 -3.83 -9.16
C LYS A 21 19.71 -3.17 -8.25
N ASP A 22 19.53 -1.88 -7.96
CA ASP A 22 20.45 -1.08 -7.16
C ASP A 22 20.33 -1.33 -5.65
N ILE A 23 19.27 -1.95 -5.18
CA ILE A 23 19.11 -2.34 -3.78
C ILE A 23 19.94 -3.60 -3.48
N ASN A 24 21.17 -3.41 -3.00
CA ASN A 24 22.11 -4.50 -2.77
C ASN A 24 22.22 -4.94 -1.29
N SER A 25 21.64 -4.17 -0.36
CA SER A 25 21.81 -4.36 1.09
C SER A 25 20.47 -4.46 1.83
N CYS A 26 19.49 -5.14 1.22
CA CYS A 26 18.22 -5.45 1.86
C CYS A 26 18.21 -6.90 2.34
N GLN A 27 17.67 -7.14 3.54
CA GLN A 27 17.62 -8.47 4.11
C GLN A 27 16.68 -9.38 3.30
N PHE A 28 15.52 -8.87 2.89
CA PHE A 28 14.61 -9.55 1.97
C PHE A 28 13.56 -8.60 1.36
N PHE A 29 12.98 -9.10 0.27
CA PHE A 29 11.84 -8.46 -0.38
C PHE A 29 10.54 -9.17 0.01
N ILE A 30 9.47 -8.40 0.19
CA ILE A 30 8.11 -8.89 0.46
C ILE A 30 7.22 -8.42 -0.69
N THR A 31 6.48 -9.34 -1.32
CA THR A 31 5.64 -9.01 -2.48
C THR A 31 4.58 -10.09 -2.73
N THR A 32 3.84 -9.98 -3.84
CA THR A 32 2.92 -10.99 -4.35
C THR A 32 3.66 -12.17 -4.99
N ASN A 33 2.93 -13.24 -5.38
CA ASN A 33 3.54 -14.34 -6.11
C ASN A 33 4.04 -13.90 -7.49
N GLU A 34 3.29 -13.06 -8.21
CA GLU A 34 3.71 -12.47 -9.47
C GLU A 34 4.93 -11.57 -9.29
N GLY A 35 4.92 -10.69 -8.29
CA GLY A 35 6.05 -9.82 -7.96
C GLY A 35 7.31 -10.61 -7.60
N LYS A 36 7.18 -11.76 -6.93
CA LYS A 36 8.32 -12.66 -6.67
C LYS A 36 8.95 -13.17 -7.94
N ILE A 37 8.15 -13.56 -8.93
CA ILE A 37 8.66 -14.01 -10.24
C ILE A 37 9.46 -12.90 -10.91
N GLU A 38 8.95 -11.65 -10.87
CA GLU A 38 9.66 -10.50 -11.45
C GLU A 38 10.97 -10.20 -10.70
N LEU A 39 10.95 -10.15 -9.36
CA LEU A 39 12.14 -9.93 -8.56
C LEU A 39 13.23 -10.98 -8.80
N GLN A 40 12.85 -12.24 -9.01
CA GLN A 40 13.78 -13.32 -9.33
C GLN A 40 14.44 -13.13 -10.69
N LYS A 41 13.73 -12.60 -11.70
CA LYS A 41 14.31 -12.23 -13.00
C LYS A 41 15.39 -11.13 -12.84
N PHE A 42 15.26 -10.25 -11.84
CA PHE A 42 16.25 -9.23 -11.50
C PHE A 42 17.36 -9.72 -10.57
N GLY A 43 17.43 -11.04 -10.33
CA GLY A 43 18.49 -11.67 -9.53
C GLY A 43 18.27 -11.60 -8.02
N LYS A 44 17.10 -11.16 -7.54
CA LYS A 44 16.79 -11.17 -6.12
C LYS A 44 16.38 -12.57 -5.67
N THR A 45 17.12 -13.14 -4.72
CA THR A 45 16.90 -14.52 -4.23
C THR A 45 16.15 -14.55 -2.90
N ASN A 46 16.28 -13.52 -2.09
CA ASN A 46 15.66 -13.40 -0.77
C ASN A 46 14.26 -12.75 -0.88
N VAL A 47 13.32 -13.45 -1.53
CA VAL A 47 11.97 -12.93 -1.78
C VAL A 47 10.93 -13.77 -1.04
N LYS A 48 10.12 -13.09 -0.23
CA LYS A 48 8.95 -13.63 0.47
C LYS A 48 7.68 -13.20 -0.26
N ALA A 49 6.95 -14.13 -0.84
CA ALA A 49 5.60 -13.86 -1.31
C ALA A 49 4.61 -13.99 -0.14
N LEU A 50 3.62 -13.10 -0.10
CA LEU A 50 2.49 -13.16 0.82
C LEU A 50 1.18 -13.25 0.04
N ASN A 51 0.30 -14.12 0.49
CA ASN A 51 -1.10 -14.13 0.07
C ASN A 51 -1.94 -13.25 1.01
N ILE A 52 -3.10 -12.79 0.54
CA ILE A 52 -4.05 -12.05 1.39
C ILE A 52 -4.38 -12.88 2.63
N GLY A 53 -4.23 -12.27 3.80
CA GLY A 53 -4.44 -12.90 5.11
C GLY A 53 -3.17 -13.48 5.74
N GLU A 54 -2.06 -13.55 5.02
CA GLU A 54 -0.77 -13.95 5.58
C GLU A 54 -0.02 -12.76 6.19
N SER A 55 0.87 -13.05 7.14
CA SER A 55 1.73 -12.05 7.76
C SER A 55 3.16 -12.58 7.93
N ILE A 56 4.09 -11.63 8.10
CA ILE A 56 5.49 -11.89 8.39
C ILE A 56 5.97 -10.91 9.47
N ILE A 57 6.93 -11.33 10.27
CA ILE A 57 7.58 -10.49 11.27
C ILE A 57 8.99 -10.14 10.79
N VAL A 58 9.32 -8.86 10.82
CA VAL A 58 10.63 -8.29 10.49
C VAL A 58 11.11 -7.50 11.69
N GLY A 59 12.05 -8.04 12.45
CA GLY A 59 12.41 -7.47 13.76
C GLY A 59 11.19 -7.45 14.67
N ASP A 60 10.79 -6.27 15.13
CA ASP A 60 9.61 -6.07 16.00
C ASP A 60 8.37 -5.60 15.21
N ILE A 61 8.42 -5.63 13.87
CA ILE A 61 7.35 -5.15 13.00
C ILE A 61 6.58 -6.35 12.44
N GLU A 62 5.27 -6.37 12.65
CA GLU A 62 4.36 -7.30 11.96
C GLU A 62 3.83 -6.65 10.68
N ILE A 63 3.97 -7.35 9.55
CA ILE A 63 3.50 -6.93 8.23
C ILE A 63 2.50 -7.97 7.74
N ALA A 64 1.26 -7.58 7.52
CA ALA A 64 0.21 -8.46 7.02
C ALA A 64 -0.31 -7.98 5.66
N ALA A 65 -0.47 -8.91 4.72
CA ALA A 65 -1.12 -8.66 3.43
C ALA A 65 -2.64 -8.69 3.62
N VAL A 66 -3.31 -7.64 3.17
CA VAL A 66 -4.77 -7.51 3.23
C VAL A 66 -5.37 -7.29 1.85
N PHE A 67 -6.69 -7.40 1.76
CA PHE A 67 -7.41 -7.27 0.49
C PHE A 67 -7.11 -5.95 -0.22
N ALA A 68 -6.85 -6.03 -1.52
CA ALA A 68 -6.89 -4.97 -2.50
C ALA A 68 -7.57 -5.51 -3.77
N ASP A 69 -8.27 -4.65 -4.50
CA ASP A 69 -8.95 -4.97 -5.77
C ASP A 69 -8.25 -4.23 -6.90
N HIS A 70 -7.36 -4.91 -7.59
CA HIS A 70 -6.53 -4.26 -8.61
C HIS A 70 -6.46 -5.08 -9.89
N THR A 71 -5.85 -4.51 -10.94
CA THR A 71 -5.77 -5.12 -12.27
C THR A 71 -4.79 -6.29 -12.38
N VAL A 72 -3.91 -6.42 -11.40
CA VAL A 72 -2.94 -7.52 -11.24
C VAL A 72 -3.03 -8.08 -9.82
N GLU A 73 -2.31 -9.16 -9.52
CA GLU A 73 -2.19 -9.66 -8.15
C GLU A 73 -1.60 -8.57 -7.24
N ALA A 74 -2.39 -8.10 -6.27
CA ALA A 74 -2.04 -7.01 -5.39
C ALA A 74 -2.55 -7.23 -3.97
N PHE A 75 -1.95 -6.54 -3.00
CA PHE A 75 -2.43 -6.49 -1.63
C PHE A 75 -2.23 -5.09 -1.02
N GLY A 76 -3.11 -4.72 -0.10
CA GLY A 76 -2.85 -3.66 0.85
C GLY A 76 -2.03 -4.19 2.03
N LEU A 77 -1.55 -3.29 2.90
CA LEU A 77 -0.71 -3.65 4.03
C LEU A 77 -1.29 -3.17 5.35
N ILE A 78 -1.26 -4.05 6.35
CA ILE A 78 -1.33 -3.67 7.75
C ILE A 78 0.09 -3.80 8.32
N ILE A 79 0.60 -2.72 8.89
CA ILE A 79 1.89 -2.70 9.57
C ILE A 79 1.65 -2.38 11.05
N LYS A 80 2.13 -3.24 11.95
CA LYS A 80 2.07 -3.01 13.38
C LYS A 80 3.48 -2.83 13.93
N ALA A 81 3.74 -1.68 14.51
CA ALA A 81 4.99 -1.31 15.12
C ALA A 81 4.73 -0.32 16.27
N GLU A 82 5.52 -0.37 17.35
CA GLU A 82 5.49 0.61 18.45
C GLU A 82 4.08 0.89 19.02
N ASN A 83 3.25 -0.16 19.15
CA ASN A 83 1.85 -0.06 19.57
C ASN A 83 0.97 0.79 18.63
N LYS A 84 1.35 0.93 17.37
CA LYS A 84 0.59 1.59 16.31
C LYS A 84 0.25 0.60 15.21
N THR A 85 -0.88 0.83 14.58
CA THR A 85 -1.32 0.09 13.40
C THR A 85 -1.45 1.07 12.24
N LEU A 86 -0.76 0.79 11.15
CA LEU A 86 -0.84 1.55 9.91
C LEU A 86 -1.52 0.70 8.84
N TYR A 87 -2.32 1.32 8.02
CA TYR A 87 -2.88 0.70 6.82
C TYR A 87 -2.40 1.46 5.58
N PHE A 88 -1.86 0.73 4.63
CA PHE A 88 -1.56 1.21 3.28
C PHE A 88 -2.48 0.49 2.30
N SER A 89 -3.29 1.23 1.56
CA SER A 89 -4.21 0.61 0.60
C SER A 89 -3.46 -0.13 -0.53
N GLY A 90 -2.25 0.32 -0.85
CA GLY A 90 -1.67 0.03 -2.15
C GLY A 90 -2.58 0.60 -3.23
N ASP A 91 -2.46 0.10 -4.44
CA ASP A 91 -3.37 0.39 -5.53
C ASP A 91 -4.62 -0.49 -5.40
N THR A 92 -5.78 0.13 -5.41
CA THR A 92 -7.06 -0.60 -5.29
C THR A 92 -8.23 0.20 -5.84
N LEU A 93 -9.12 -0.46 -6.56
CA LEU A 93 -10.45 0.03 -6.87
C LEU A 93 -11.30 0.09 -5.59
N TYR A 94 -12.38 0.86 -5.65
CA TYR A 94 -13.41 0.83 -4.62
C TYR A 94 -14.07 -0.55 -4.55
N ASN A 95 -14.06 -1.10 -3.33
CA ASN A 95 -14.75 -2.36 -3.03
C ASN A 95 -15.14 -2.35 -1.55
N GLU A 96 -16.39 -2.75 -1.26
CA GLU A 96 -16.88 -2.76 0.13
C GLU A 96 -16.11 -3.72 1.06
N LYS A 97 -15.41 -4.72 0.51
CA LYS A 97 -14.49 -5.57 1.29
C LYS A 97 -13.36 -4.78 1.96
N LEU A 98 -13.02 -3.59 1.44
CA LEU A 98 -12.04 -2.70 2.08
C LEU A 98 -12.51 -2.22 3.47
N PHE A 99 -13.82 -2.24 3.74
CA PHE A 99 -14.35 -1.87 5.05
C PHE A 99 -13.95 -2.86 6.16
N ASP A 100 -13.62 -4.10 5.80
CA ASP A 100 -13.11 -5.11 6.73
C ASP A 100 -11.77 -4.71 7.37
N ILE A 101 -11.08 -3.73 6.80
CA ILE A 101 -9.85 -3.17 7.37
C ILE A 101 -10.12 -2.53 8.74
N ALA A 102 -11.32 -2.04 8.99
CA ALA A 102 -11.73 -1.50 10.30
C ALA A 102 -11.48 -2.48 11.47
N LYS A 103 -11.53 -3.80 11.24
CA LYS A 103 -11.24 -4.82 12.28
C LYS A 103 -9.81 -4.72 12.84
N TYR A 104 -8.87 -4.21 12.06
CA TYR A 104 -7.47 -4.01 12.48
C TYR A 104 -7.28 -2.73 13.30
N LYS A 105 -8.29 -1.84 13.35
CA LYS A 105 -8.29 -0.55 14.07
C LYS A 105 -7.05 0.30 13.77
N PRO A 106 -6.78 0.62 12.50
CA PRO A 106 -5.59 1.39 12.17
C PRO A 106 -5.61 2.77 12.83
N ASP A 107 -4.46 3.20 13.34
CA ASP A 107 -4.26 4.57 13.83
C ASP A 107 -4.10 5.55 12.66
N ILE A 108 -3.43 5.08 11.59
CA ILE A 108 -3.11 5.88 10.40
C ILE A 108 -3.47 5.08 9.15
N THR A 109 -4.08 5.74 8.16
CA THR A 109 -4.29 5.18 6.83
C THR A 109 -3.55 5.98 5.78
N PHE A 110 -3.00 5.26 4.80
CA PHE A 110 -2.49 5.79 3.53
C PHE A 110 -3.36 5.22 2.42
N ILE A 111 -4.10 6.08 1.71
CA ILE A 111 -5.14 5.66 0.76
C ILE A 111 -4.91 6.30 -0.61
N CYS A 112 -4.90 5.48 -1.67
CA CYS A 112 -4.79 5.95 -3.05
C CYS A 112 -6.03 6.77 -3.44
N ILE A 113 -5.82 7.88 -4.17
CA ILE A 113 -6.88 8.83 -4.54
C ILE A 113 -6.93 9.21 -6.01
N ASN A 114 -6.00 8.73 -6.83
CA ASN A 114 -5.83 9.20 -8.21
C ASN A 114 -7.00 8.88 -9.17
N GLY A 115 -7.88 7.94 -8.83
CA GLY A 115 -9.13 7.65 -9.54
C GLY A 115 -8.99 7.05 -10.93
N ARG A 116 -7.81 6.54 -11.28
CA ARG A 116 -7.48 6.00 -12.60
C ARG A 116 -6.63 4.75 -12.49
N LEU A 117 -6.53 4.01 -13.59
CA LEU A 117 -5.64 2.84 -13.73
C LEU A 117 -5.83 1.78 -12.62
N GLY A 118 -7.07 1.58 -12.18
CA GLY A 118 -7.39 0.59 -11.15
C GLY A 118 -7.33 1.11 -9.72
N ASN A 119 -7.49 2.43 -9.51
CA ASN A 119 -7.46 3.07 -8.20
C ASN A 119 -8.75 3.83 -7.87
N MET A 120 -9.02 3.98 -6.57
CA MET A 120 -10.13 4.80 -6.06
C MET A 120 -9.95 6.27 -6.44
N ASN A 121 -11.05 6.92 -6.80
CA ASN A 121 -11.11 8.38 -6.83
C ASN A 121 -11.27 8.96 -5.41
N VAL A 122 -11.15 10.29 -5.28
CA VAL A 122 -11.26 10.99 -3.99
C VAL A 122 -12.54 10.64 -3.23
N ASN A 123 -13.69 10.59 -3.88
CA ASN A 123 -14.97 10.30 -3.21
C ASN A 123 -15.02 8.85 -2.69
N GLU A 124 -14.57 7.90 -3.48
CA GLU A 124 -14.47 6.49 -3.10
C GLU A 124 -13.48 6.29 -1.95
N ALA A 125 -12.32 6.96 -2.00
CA ALA A 125 -11.33 6.97 -0.94
C ALA A 125 -11.89 7.58 0.36
N LEU A 126 -12.65 8.68 0.29
CA LEU A 126 -13.33 9.28 1.44
C LEU A 126 -14.35 8.33 2.08
N ILE A 127 -15.14 7.63 1.28
CA ILE A 127 -16.10 6.62 1.78
C ILE A 127 -15.34 5.52 2.51
N THR A 128 -14.30 4.98 1.88
CA THR A 128 -13.47 3.91 2.42
C THR A 128 -12.80 4.32 3.73
N ALA A 129 -12.12 5.47 3.76
CA ALA A 129 -11.43 5.97 4.94
C ALA A 129 -12.37 6.22 6.11
N LYS A 130 -13.56 6.81 5.86
CA LYS A 130 -14.60 7.03 6.89
C LYS A 130 -15.12 5.72 7.47
N ARG A 131 -15.24 4.67 6.66
CA ARG A 131 -15.64 3.33 7.11
C ARG A 131 -14.55 2.63 7.93
N ILE A 132 -13.30 2.80 7.56
CA ILE A 132 -12.15 2.27 8.30
C ILE A 132 -12.03 2.97 9.66
N GLY A 133 -12.21 4.30 9.72
CA GLY A 133 -12.28 5.07 10.95
C GLY A 133 -10.95 5.30 11.66
N ALA A 134 -9.86 5.43 10.91
CA ALA A 134 -8.55 5.79 11.48
C ALA A 134 -8.53 7.24 12.01
N LYS A 135 -7.62 7.51 12.97
CA LYS A 135 -7.45 8.84 13.55
C LYS A 135 -6.77 9.82 12.61
N ILE A 136 -5.86 9.31 11.77
CA ILE A 136 -5.11 10.09 10.78
C ILE A 136 -5.32 9.43 9.42
N ASN A 137 -5.66 10.24 8.42
CA ASN A 137 -5.93 9.77 7.07
C ASN A 137 -5.09 10.57 6.07
N ILE A 138 -4.22 9.88 5.35
CA ILE A 138 -3.24 10.46 4.45
C ILE A 138 -3.56 9.98 3.03
N PRO A 139 -3.86 10.89 2.09
CA PRO A 139 -3.99 10.52 0.70
C PRO A 139 -2.61 10.18 0.13
N ASN A 140 -2.55 9.19 -0.74
CA ASN A 140 -1.34 8.86 -1.50
C ASN A 140 -1.67 8.55 -2.95
N HIS A 141 -0.65 8.22 -3.73
CA HIS A 141 -0.76 7.92 -5.15
C HIS A 141 -1.43 9.06 -5.94
N TYR A 142 -0.93 10.26 -5.76
CA TYR A 142 -1.28 11.46 -6.52
C TYR A 142 0.01 12.13 -7.04
N ASP A 143 -0.11 12.95 -8.06
CA ASP A 143 0.97 13.79 -8.60
C ASP A 143 2.22 13.05 -9.13
N MET A 144 2.13 11.74 -9.39
CA MET A 144 3.23 10.98 -9.99
C MET A 144 3.32 11.18 -11.51
N PHE A 145 2.19 11.27 -12.19
CA PHE A 145 2.09 11.48 -13.63
C PHE A 145 1.13 12.63 -13.91
N ALA A 146 1.51 13.55 -14.82
CA ALA A 146 0.67 14.69 -15.18
C ALA A 146 -0.75 14.32 -15.67
N SER A 147 -0.88 13.14 -16.29
CA SER A 147 -2.17 12.59 -16.75
C SER A 147 -2.96 11.85 -15.66
N ASN A 148 -2.37 11.64 -14.50
CA ASN A 148 -2.90 10.82 -13.41
C ASN A 148 -2.69 11.49 -12.05
N SER A 149 -2.79 12.82 -12.04
CA SER A 149 -2.68 13.65 -10.85
C SER A 149 -4.04 13.96 -10.25
N GLU A 150 -4.10 14.07 -8.93
CA GLU A 150 -5.29 14.48 -8.19
C GLU A 150 -4.90 15.46 -7.07
N ASN A 151 -5.82 16.33 -6.69
CA ASN A 151 -5.58 17.28 -5.62
C ASN A 151 -5.78 16.61 -4.24
N PRO A 152 -4.71 16.39 -3.45
CA PRO A 152 -4.80 15.71 -2.16
C PRO A 152 -5.62 16.46 -1.11
N TYR A 153 -5.76 17.78 -1.24
CA TYR A 153 -6.56 18.61 -0.34
C TYR A 153 -8.06 18.32 -0.46
N LEU A 154 -8.53 17.86 -1.64
CA LEU A 154 -9.91 17.39 -1.79
C LEU A 154 -10.23 16.19 -0.89
N PHE A 155 -9.24 15.38 -0.54
CA PHE A 155 -9.38 14.30 0.42
C PHE A 155 -9.19 14.81 1.85
N SER A 156 -8.06 15.45 2.15
CA SER A 156 -7.68 15.78 3.51
C SER A 156 -8.61 16.77 4.20
N GLU A 157 -9.17 17.73 3.46
CA GLU A 157 -10.12 18.72 4.01
C GLU A 157 -11.54 18.16 4.24
N ASN A 158 -11.86 16.99 3.68
CA ASN A 158 -13.19 16.38 3.75
C ASN A 158 -13.29 15.15 4.66
N ILE A 159 -12.26 14.90 5.46
CA ILE A 159 -12.22 13.81 6.43
C ILE A 159 -11.60 14.27 7.76
N TYR A 160 -12.13 13.73 8.88
CA TYR A 160 -11.52 13.95 10.19
C TYR A 160 -10.10 13.35 10.22
N GLY A 161 -9.14 14.13 10.72
CA GLY A 161 -7.74 13.71 10.77
C GLY A 161 -7.08 13.59 9.40
N GLY A 162 -7.63 14.23 8.38
CA GLY A 162 -7.01 14.33 7.07
C GLY A 162 -5.71 15.14 7.11
N SER A 163 -4.66 14.65 6.47
CA SER A 163 -3.35 15.31 6.41
C SER A 163 -2.68 15.01 5.07
N VAL A 164 -2.03 16.01 4.49
CA VAL A 164 -1.15 15.86 3.33
C VAL A 164 0.28 15.86 3.83
N LEU A 165 1.09 14.92 3.37
CA LEU A 165 2.54 14.93 3.62
C LEU A 165 3.21 15.77 2.54
N GLU A 166 3.94 16.80 2.94
CA GLU A 166 4.75 17.68 2.07
C GLU A 166 6.22 17.22 2.04
#